data_258546a90756a2d3ca3875a30eecb7bd
#
_entry.id   258546a90756a2d3ca3875a30eecb7bd
#
_cell.length_a   1.000
_cell.length_b   1.000
_cell.length_c   1.000
_cell.angle_alpha   90.00
_cell.angle_beta   90.00
_cell.angle_gamma   90.00
#
_symmetry.space_group_name_H-M   'P 1'
#
loop_
_entity.id
_entity.type
_entity.pdbx_description
1 polymer ?
#
loop_
_entity_poly.entity_id
_entity_poly.type
_entity_poly.pdbx_seq_one_letter_code
_entity_poly.pdbx_strand_id
1 'polypeptide(L)'
;MHQFKYTFVLLLALFNAPVHAEYFVIKDYKVDMKVYGSQGIFEVNETITVEFSEPRRGIFRNIPYKYRIDGKELDISIFEVDVESFKYKTYKEGSDFVIRIGDPDIYVEGTQTYHISYKVKKAFLFMEDHTEFYWNIIGNGWQVPIEAVNFTVTLDQAMPMTDKDYYIYTGISGEKGQDATVQYFVDRFHGNSTRTFNPHEGITLAINLPLEYIKRPGKWELLWEKYGTGGVGGLLFLIISGLFYRTWSRYGKDYPIVRMVQYVPPKDLNPAVAGVIIDEKADNEDILALLPYWAHNGHLLMKRIPQTWGKDDHELIKLTDLPKDAAPYEKIVFDGLFGYNNSVLVSSLEDKFYTHLQSAKTSLKAHLDTMGIYYPVSIRMQIYSAVISILLAVLGVILGIIFQSVAIGAGLGLSCIVGLIFANYMLKKNEIGVELYQKVLGFKMFVKAAEKDKIEMLLKEDPDYFEKTLPYAMIFGYAKQWSKKFDGLLLEPPKWYVGPSGMYYHGNSFSPSEFGASFDSGIRDIQSVFTSAPSSSGSGGSFGGGGSSGGGFGGGGGGSW
;
A
#
# COMPACT_ATOMS: atom_id res chain seq x y z
N MET A 1 -7.03 25.23 -69.79
CA MET A 1 -8.24 24.42 -70.09
C MET A 1 -8.33 23.32 -69.06
N HIS A 2 -9.40 23.24 -68.41
CA HIS A 2 -10.05 22.37 -67.46
C HIS A 2 -10.17 22.92 -66.05
N GLN A 3 -11.33 23.52 -65.80
CA GLN A 3 -11.82 23.88 -64.47
C GLN A 3 -12.25 22.62 -63.73
N PHE A 4 -11.79 22.44 -62.50
CA PHE A 4 -12.37 21.52 -61.54
C PHE A 4 -13.21 22.35 -60.54
N LYS A 5 -14.53 22.19 -60.64
CA LYS A 5 -15.53 22.72 -59.68
C LYS A 5 -15.51 21.83 -58.43
N TYR A 6 -15.07 22.34 -57.31
CA TYR A 6 -15.30 21.69 -56.02
C TYR A 6 -16.66 22.10 -55.47
N THR A 7 -17.57 21.16 -55.51
CA THR A 7 -18.87 21.29 -54.81
C THR A 7 -18.61 21.01 -53.32
N PHE A 8 -18.72 22.07 -52.53
CA PHE A 8 -18.64 22.01 -51.04
C PHE A 8 -20.01 21.57 -50.55
N VAL A 9 -20.15 20.25 -50.21
CA VAL A 9 -21.32 19.73 -49.49
C VAL A 9 -21.15 20.09 -48.02
N LEU A 10 -21.90 21.11 -47.57
CA LEU A 10 -22.02 21.49 -46.16
C LEU A 10 -22.89 20.43 -45.47
N LEU A 11 -22.22 19.43 -44.82
CA LEU A 11 -22.90 18.49 -43.93
C LEU A 11 -23.24 19.27 -42.62
N LEU A 12 -24.48 19.72 -42.51
CA LEU A 12 -25.04 20.15 -41.22
C LEU A 12 -25.19 18.89 -40.36
N ALA A 13 -24.16 18.60 -39.55
CA ALA A 13 -24.30 17.72 -38.43
C ALA A 13 -25.18 18.42 -37.38
N LEU A 14 -26.44 18.10 -37.39
CA LEU A 14 -27.35 18.36 -36.28
C LEU A 14 -26.78 17.59 -35.08
N PHE A 15 -26.07 18.30 -34.23
CA PHE A 15 -25.80 17.85 -32.88
C PHE A 15 -27.15 17.74 -32.17
N ASN A 16 -27.76 16.58 -32.24
CA ASN A 16 -28.76 16.18 -31.27
C ASN A 16 -27.98 15.99 -29.95
N ALA A 17 -27.83 17.08 -29.19
CA ALA A 17 -27.59 16.94 -27.78
C ALA A 17 -28.73 16.06 -27.24
N PRO A 18 -28.47 14.98 -26.52
CA PRO A 18 -29.53 14.22 -25.89
C PRO A 18 -30.24 15.20 -24.96
N VAL A 19 -31.46 15.59 -25.32
CA VAL A 19 -32.40 16.17 -24.38
C VAL A 19 -32.62 15.04 -23.39
N HIS A 20 -32.03 15.14 -22.20
CA HIS A 20 -32.33 14.24 -21.11
C HIS A 20 -33.80 14.51 -20.79
N ALA A 21 -34.67 13.64 -21.26
CA ALA A 21 -36.07 13.66 -20.87
C ALA A 21 -36.09 13.52 -19.35
N GLU A 22 -36.58 14.56 -18.66
CA GLU A 22 -36.70 14.55 -17.23
C GLU A 22 -37.80 13.56 -16.87
N TYR A 23 -37.40 12.47 -16.21
CA TYR A 23 -38.32 11.38 -15.89
C TYR A 23 -39.19 11.64 -14.67
N PHE A 24 -39.10 12.85 -14.08
CA PHE A 24 -39.92 13.27 -12.97
C PHE A 24 -39.98 14.82 -12.87
N VAL A 25 -40.95 15.33 -12.12
CA VAL A 25 -41.08 16.74 -11.75
C VAL A 25 -41.29 16.84 -10.24
N ILE A 26 -40.77 17.89 -9.61
CA ILE A 26 -41.03 18.15 -8.19
C ILE A 26 -42.27 19.03 -8.13
N LYS A 27 -43.36 18.47 -7.59
CA LYS A 27 -44.64 19.15 -7.45
C LYS A 27 -44.67 20.14 -6.28
N ASP A 28 -44.07 19.72 -5.15
CA ASP A 28 -43.98 20.53 -3.95
C ASP A 28 -42.67 20.23 -3.22
N TYR A 29 -41.97 21.28 -2.81
CA TYR A 29 -40.75 21.21 -2.05
C TYR A 29 -40.86 22.05 -0.79
N LYS A 30 -41.08 21.39 0.33
CA LYS A 30 -41.19 22.07 1.62
C LYS A 30 -39.90 21.89 2.41
N VAL A 31 -39.38 23.01 2.99
CA VAL A 31 -38.15 23.01 3.79
C VAL A 31 -38.44 23.70 5.13
N ASP A 32 -38.36 22.92 6.21
CA ASP A 32 -38.45 23.42 7.57
C ASP A 32 -37.07 23.34 8.24
N MET A 33 -36.53 24.50 8.64
CA MET A 33 -35.23 24.61 9.26
C MET A 33 -35.33 25.15 10.68
N LYS A 34 -34.44 24.70 11.57
CA LYS A 34 -34.30 25.23 12.91
C LYS A 34 -32.85 25.50 13.26
N VAL A 35 -32.51 26.75 13.53
CA VAL A 35 -31.17 27.23 13.85
C VAL A 35 -30.99 27.23 15.36
N TYR A 36 -29.93 26.53 15.84
CA TYR A 36 -29.53 26.45 17.25
C TYR A 36 -28.26 27.28 17.45
N GLY A 37 -28.42 28.56 17.83
CA GLY A 37 -27.31 29.49 17.90
C GLY A 37 -26.21 29.09 18.86
N SER A 38 -26.57 28.67 20.09
CA SER A 38 -25.59 28.23 21.11
C SER A 38 -24.74 27.04 20.73
N GLN A 39 -25.27 26.18 19.82
CA GLN A 39 -24.59 24.97 19.35
C GLN A 39 -23.86 25.20 18.02
N GLY A 40 -24.15 26.28 17.30
CA GLY A 40 -23.62 26.57 15.96
C GLY A 40 -24.01 25.52 14.92
N ILE A 41 -25.22 24.96 15.04
CA ILE A 41 -25.81 23.98 14.13
C ILE A 41 -27.19 24.40 13.70
N PHE A 42 -27.67 23.82 12.62
CA PHE A 42 -29.11 23.87 12.29
C PHE A 42 -29.57 22.50 11.78
N GLU A 43 -30.85 22.25 11.98
CA GLU A 43 -31.56 21.08 11.51
C GLU A 43 -32.37 21.46 10.26
N VAL A 44 -32.40 20.58 9.29
CA VAL A 44 -33.13 20.72 8.03
C VAL A 44 -34.06 19.54 7.88
N ASN A 45 -35.35 19.82 7.65
CA ASN A 45 -36.37 18.83 7.33
C ASN A 45 -36.94 19.18 5.95
N GLU A 46 -36.68 18.31 4.98
CA GLU A 46 -37.14 18.47 3.60
C GLU A 46 -38.29 17.50 3.34
N THR A 47 -39.38 18.02 2.77
CA THR A 47 -40.46 17.20 2.23
C THR A 47 -40.53 17.44 0.74
N ILE A 48 -40.21 16.44 -0.06
CA ILE A 48 -40.09 16.51 -1.51
C ILE A 48 -41.16 15.61 -2.13
N THR A 49 -42.19 16.22 -2.72
CA THR A 49 -43.21 15.50 -3.47
C THR A 49 -42.87 15.52 -4.96
N VAL A 50 -42.57 14.34 -5.49
CA VAL A 50 -42.22 14.15 -6.91
C VAL A 50 -43.30 13.38 -7.64
N GLU A 51 -43.46 13.66 -8.93
CA GLU A 51 -44.29 12.87 -9.83
C GLU A 51 -43.43 12.25 -10.91
N PHE A 52 -43.30 10.91 -10.85
CA PHE A 52 -42.56 10.15 -11.84
C PHE A 52 -43.42 9.87 -13.08
N SER A 53 -42.90 10.23 -14.24
CA SER A 53 -43.48 9.91 -15.56
C SER A 53 -43.13 8.51 -16.04
N GLU A 54 -42.09 7.91 -15.48
CA GLU A 54 -41.61 6.54 -15.76
C GLU A 54 -41.20 5.85 -14.48
N PRO A 55 -41.26 4.49 -14.41
CA PRO A 55 -40.78 3.76 -13.24
C PRO A 55 -39.32 4.02 -12.90
N ARG A 56 -39.04 4.38 -11.66
CA ARG A 56 -37.71 4.65 -11.09
C ARG A 56 -37.52 3.89 -9.80
N ARG A 57 -36.28 3.79 -9.29
CA ARG A 57 -35.99 3.16 -7.98
C ARG A 57 -36.01 4.14 -6.82
N GLY A 58 -36.04 5.45 -7.10
CA GLY A 58 -36.06 6.50 -6.12
C GLY A 58 -35.31 7.75 -6.58
N ILE A 59 -34.88 8.57 -5.60
CA ILE A 59 -34.19 9.82 -5.87
C ILE A 59 -32.81 9.86 -5.20
N PHE A 60 -31.92 10.68 -5.76
CA PHE A 60 -30.72 11.19 -5.10
C PHE A 60 -30.99 12.57 -4.54
N ARG A 61 -30.50 12.84 -3.32
CA ARG A 61 -30.39 14.18 -2.76
C ARG A 61 -28.92 14.48 -2.52
N ASN A 62 -28.37 15.38 -3.33
CA ASN A 62 -26.97 15.79 -3.29
C ASN A 62 -26.86 17.11 -2.53
N ILE A 63 -26.06 17.18 -1.48
CA ILE A 63 -25.84 18.37 -0.66
C ILE A 63 -24.34 18.67 -0.71
N PRO A 64 -23.90 19.76 -1.33
CA PRO A 64 -22.50 20.14 -1.33
C PRO A 64 -21.99 20.31 0.10
N TYR A 65 -20.81 19.74 0.39
CA TYR A 65 -20.19 19.90 1.71
C TYR A 65 -18.81 20.57 1.63
N LYS A 66 -18.26 20.75 0.44
CA LYS A 66 -17.00 21.46 0.20
C LYS A 66 -17.26 22.73 -0.59
N TYR A 67 -16.76 23.83 -0.08
CA TYR A 67 -16.92 25.15 -0.69
C TYR A 67 -15.58 25.86 -0.81
N ARG A 68 -15.48 26.77 -1.75
CA ARG A 68 -14.36 27.70 -1.85
C ARG A 68 -14.90 29.13 -1.83
N ILE A 69 -14.69 29.83 -0.72
CA ILE A 69 -15.13 31.23 -0.51
C ILE A 69 -13.86 32.07 -0.32
N ASP A 70 -13.69 33.12 -1.10
CA ASP A 70 -12.52 34.01 -1.09
C ASP A 70 -11.17 33.28 -1.12
N GLY A 71 -11.11 32.20 -1.91
CA GLY A 71 -9.90 31.38 -2.06
C GLY A 71 -9.61 30.43 -0.89
N LYS A 72 -10.42 30.42 0.17
CA LYS A 72 -10.34 29.50 1.31
C LYS A 72 -11.27 28.32 1.10
N GLU A 73 -10.78 27.14 1.37
CA GLU A 73 -11.62 25.94 1.42
C GLU A 73 -12.36 25.89 2.75
N LEU A 74 -13.66 25.66 2.68
CA LEU A 74 -14.55 25.53 3.82
C LEU A 74 -15.37 24.26 3.67
N ASP A 75 -15.26 23.36 4.65
CA ASP A 75 -16.02 22.12 4.69
C ASP A 75 -17.12 22.23 5.74
N ILE A 76 -18.38 22.06 5.33
CA ILE A 76 -19.49 21.89 6.26
C ILE A 76 -19.62 20.42 6.66
N SER A 77 -20.23 20.17 7.82
CA SER A 77 -20.49 18.83 8.30
C SER A 77 -21.98 18.52 8.28
N ILE A 78 -22.37 17.47 7.56
CA ILE A 78 -23.74 16.94 7.51
C ILE A 78 -23.75 15.64 8.32
N PHE A 79 -24.68 15.52 9.25
CA PHE A 79 -24.75 14.40 10.19
C PHE A 79 -26.19 14.16 10.68
N GLU A 80 -26.43 13.07 11.40
CA GLU A 80 -27.76 12.66 11.87
C GLU A 80 -28.81 12.68 10.74
N VAL A 81 -28.45 12.02 9.62
CA VAL A 81 -29.36 11.89 8.47
C VAL A 81 -30.37 10.80 8.75
N ASP A 82 -31.64 11.10 8.50
CA ASP A 82 -32.73 10.12 8.51
C ASP A 82 -33.67 10.33 7.31
N VAL A 83 -34.27 9.25 6.82
CA VAL A 83 -35.27 9.27 5.76
C VAL A 83 -36.43 8.37 6.14
N GLU A 84 -37.59 8.99 6.32
CA GLU A 84 -38.79 8.23 6.73
C GLU A 84 -39.29 7.32 5.61
N SER A 85 -39.74 6.12 5.98
CA SER A 85 -40.47 5.16 5.13
C SER A 85 -39.72 4.58 3.93
N PHE A 86 -38.49 5.02 3.64
CA PHE A 86 -37.70 4.52 2.53
C PHE A 86 -36.36 4.00 2.99
N LYS A 87 -35.82 2.98 2.31
CA LYS A 87 -34.42 2.59 2.45
C LYS A 87 -33.55 3.70 1.89
N TYR A 88 -32.44 3.99 2.55
CA TYR A 88 -31.49 4.98 2.06
C TYR A 88 -30.04 4.57 2.36
N LYS A 89 -29.13 5.21 1.65
CA LYS A 89 -27.69 5.06 1.84
C LYS A 89 -27.03 6.43 1.66
N THR A 90 -26.10 6.75 2.57
CA THR A 90 -25.31 7.99 2.49
C THR A 90 -23.87 7.72 2.13
N TYR A 91 -23.28 8.58 1.30
CA TYR A 91 -21.86 8.53 0.94
C TYR A 91 -21.40 9.90 0.44
N LYS A 92 -20.08 10.07 0.34
CA LYS A 92 -19.46 11.29 -0.22
C LYS A 92 -18.98 11.00 -1.63
N GLU A 93 -19.31 11.87 -2.58
CA GLU A 93 -18.89 11.79 -3.98
C GLU A 93 -18.45 13.18 -4.45
N GLY A 94 -17.17 13.32 -4.79
CA GLY A 94 -16.61 14.63 -5.13
C GLY A 94 -16.74 15.65 -4.01
N SER A 95 -17.46 16.74 -4.28
CA SER A 95 -17.79 17.81 -3.32
C SER A 95 -19.14 17.62 -2.63
N ASP A 96 -19.87 16.55 -2.94
CA ASP A 96 -21.24 16.35 -2.50
C ASP A 96 -21.37 15.24 -1.46
N PHE A 97 -22.23 15.47 -0.48
CA PHE A 97 -22.80 14.46 0.39
C PHE A 97 -24.09 13.96 -0.26
N VAL A 98 -24.10 12.68 -0.63
CA VAL A 98 -25.19 12.07 -1.37
C VAL A 98 -26.06 11.24 -0.44
N ILE A 99 -27.36 11.49 -0.46
CA ILE A 99 -28.39 10.65 0.15
C ILE A 99 -29.13 9.96 -0.99
N ARG A 100 -28.85 8.67 -1.20
CA ARG A 100 -29.56 7.84 -2.17
C ARG A 100 -30.74 7.19 -1.50
N ILE A 101 -31.96 7.51 -1.95
CA ILE A 101 -33.20 7.09 -1.36
C ILE A 101 -33.94 6.14 -2.30
N GLY A 102 -34.38 5.00 -1.80
CA GLY A 102 -35.09 3.96 -2.54
C GLY A 102 -34.47 2.59 -2.40
N ASP A 103 -35.11 1.59 -3.01
CA ASP A 103 -34.69 0.19 -2.99
C ASP A 103 -34.25 -0.25 -4.41
N PRO A 104 -33.06 -0.86 -4.57
CA PRO A 104 -32.60 -1.34 -5.88
C PRO A 104 -33.55 -2.36 -6.54
N ASP A 105 -34.34 -3.06 -5.74
CA ASP A 105 -35.20 -4.14 -6.20
C ASP A 105 -36.66 -3.71 -6.42
N ILE A 106 -37.00 -2.45 -6.05
CA ILE A 106 -38.38 -1.94 -6.09
C ILE A 106 -38.46 -0.71 -6.99
N TYR A 107 -39.36 -0.75 -7.96
CA TYR A 107 -39.70 0.42 -8.78
C TYR A 107 -40.86 1.18 -8.16
N VAL A 108 -40.77 2.50 -8.20
CA VAL A 108 -41.82 3.46 -7.84
C VAL A 108 -42.22 4.26 -9.07
N GLU A 109 -43.48 4.61 -9.17
CA GLU A 109 -44.07 5.43 -10.25
C GLU A 109 -45.16 6.36 -9.70
N GLY A 110 -45.58 7.35 -10.49
CA GLY A 110 -46.55 8.32 -10.07
C GLY A 110 -46.06 9.22 -8.94
N THR A 111 -46.95 9.66 -8.07
CA THR A 111 -46.62 10.61 -7.00
C THR A 111 -45.99 9.90 -5.81
N GLN A 112 -44.78 10.35 -5.41
CA GLN A 112 -44.06 9.89 -4.23
C GLN A 112 -43.64 11.06 -3.36
N THR A 113 -43.69 10.90 -2.04
CA THR A 113 -43.27 11.95 -1.09
C THR A 113 -42.11 11.41 -0.22
N TYR A 114 -41.03 12.17 -0.20
CA TYR A 114 -39.81 11.83 0.56
C TYR A 114 -39.65 12.81 1.71
N HIS A 115 -39.54 12.31 2.94
CA HIS A 115 -39.23 13.09 4.13
C HIS A 115 -37.77 12.83 4.52
N ILE A 116 -36.94 13.88 4.48
CA ILE A 116 -35.52 13.81 4.72
C ILE A 116 -35.18 14.75 5.85
N SER A 117 -34.51 14.27 6.89
CA SER A 117 -33.98 15.12 7.96
C SER A 117 -32.48 14.98 8.09
N TYR A 118 -31.81 16.07 8.40
CA TYR A 118 -30.37 16.09 8.67
C TYR A 118 -29.97 17.33 9.46
N LYS A 119 -28.78 17.24 10.12
CA LYS A 119 -28.18 18.39 10.81
C LYS A 119 -26.94 18.87 10.08
N VAL A 120 -26.71 20.17 10.16
CA VAL A 120 -25.57 20.84 9.54
C VAL A 120 -24.79 21.63 10.57
N LYS A 121 -23.45 21.52 10.52
CA LYS A 121 -22.51 22.28 11.33
C LYS A 121 -21.51 23.00 10.42
N LYS A 122 -20.97 24.14 10.87
CA LYS A 122 -19.95 24.93 10.16
C LYS A 122 -20.45 25.65 8.89
N ALA A 123 -21.72 25.91 8.77
CA ALA A 123 -22.29 26.61 7.64
C ALA A 123 -22.72 28.05 7.98
N PHE A 124 -21.94 28.70 8.86
CA PHE A 124 -22.09 30.11 9.20
C PHE A 124 -20.84 30.90 8.79
N LEU A 125 -21.04 32.07 8.20
CA LEU A 125 -19.96 32.99 7.82
C LEU A 125 -19.77 34.04 8.92
N PHE A 126 -18.60 34.10 9.51
CA PHE A 126 -18.28 35.05 10.58
C PHE A 126 -17.64 36.30 9.98
N MET A 127 -18.43 37.35 9.82
CA MET A 127 -17.98 38.66 9.38
C MET A 127 -17.41 39.48 10.56
N GLU A 128 -17.05 40.76 10.32
CA GLU A 128 -16.49 41.62 11.36
C GLU A 128 -17.56 42.12 12.32
N ASP A 129 -18.75 42.43 11.83
CA ASP A 129 -19.86 43.08 12.53
C ASP A 129 -21.08 42.16 12.73
N HIS A 130 -21.19 41.05 12.01
CA HIS A 130 -22.29 40.09 12.13
C HIS A 130 -21.84 38.66 11.82
N THR A 131 -22.73 37.71 12.06
CA THR A 131 -22.61 36.33 11.55
C THR A 131 -23.66 36.09 10.51
N GLU A 132 -23.27 35.72 9.30
CA GLU A 132 -24.20 35.48 8.21
C GLU A 132 -24.60 34.00 8.16
N PHE A 133 -25.92 33.75 8.22
CA PHE A 133 -26.51 32.49 7.80
C PHE A 133 -26.85 32.61 6.32
N TYR A 134 -26.05 31.95 5.47
CA TYR A 134 -26.19 32.02 4.01
C TYR A 134 -26.44 30.61 3.47
N TRP A 135 -27.73 30.30 3.24
CA TRP A 135 -28.13 28.93 2.90
C TRP A 135 -29.05 28.90 1.67
N ASN A 136 -28.74 27.96 0.77
CA ASN A 136 -29.64 27.67 -0.34
C ASN A 136 -30.79 26.79 0.15
N ILE A 137 -31.95 27.33 0.29
CA ILE A 137 -33.19 26.59 0.60
C ILE A 137 -33.43 25.54 -0.47
N ILE A 138 -33.27 25.91 -1.73
CA ILE A 138 -33.19 25.01 -2.88
C ILE A 138 -31.91 25.29 -3.64
N GLY A 139 -31.18 24.24 -3.95
CA GLY A 139 -29.96 24.38 -4.70
C GLY A 139 -30.12 24.32 -6.20
N ASN A 140 -29.12 24.86 -6.89
CA ASN A 140 -29.08 24.95 -8.35
C ASN A 140 -28.70 23.59 -9.04
N GLY A 141 -28.56 22.53 -8.28
CA GLY A 141 -28.19 21.20 -8.82
C GLY A 141 -29.38 20.33 -9.24
N TRP A 142 -30.61 20.81 -9.08
CA TRP A 142 -31.79 20.11 -9.58
C TRP A 142 -31.90 20.26 -11.10
N GLN A 143 -32.03 19.14 -11.78
CA GLN A 143 -32.14 19.08 -13.26
C GLN A 143 -33.57 19.01 -13.73
N VAL A 144 -34.53 19.15 -12.81
CA VAL A 144 -35.96 19.02 -13.03
C VAL A 144 -36.68 20.29 -12.57
N PRO A 145 -37.85 20.65 -13.14
CA PRO A 145 -38.65 21.75 -12.67
C PRO A 145 -39.19 21.55 -11.26
N ILE A 146 -39.34 22.65 -10.49
CA ILE A 146 -39.95 22.66 -9.16
C ILE A 146 -41.14 23.57 -9.20
N GLU A 147 -42.36 23.01 -9.11
CA GLU A 147 -43.59 23.78 -9.32
C GLU A 147 -43.91 24.71 -8.16
N ALA A 148 -43.71 24.24 -6.92
CA ALA A 148 -43.96 25.03 -5.73
C ALA A 148 -42.90 24.82 -4.66
N VAL A 149 -42.53 25.88 -3.96
CA VAL A 149 -41.59 25.85 -2.83
C VAL A 149 -42.19 26.59 -1.66
N ASN A 150 -42.14 25.97 -0.50
CA ASN A 150 -42.51 26.56 0.78
C ASN A 150 -41.37 26.33 1.78
N PHE A 151 -40.98 27.37 2.53
CA PHE A 151 -39.94 27.18 3.53
C PHE A 151 -40.21 27.96 4.82
N THR A 152 -39.72 27.41 5.92
CA THR A 152 -39.71 28.06 7.23
C THR A 152 -38.31 27.90 7.84
N VAL A 153 -37.74 29.03 8.31
CA VAL A 153 -36.48 29.02 9.07
C VAL A 153 -36.76 29.61 10.44
N THR A 154 -36.69 28.78 11.48
CA THR A 154 -36.96 29.15 12.87
C THR A 154 -35.65 29.35 13.61
N LEU A 155 -35.52 30.47 14.33
CA LEU A 155 -34.41 30.73 15.25
C LEU A 155 -34.76 30.22 16.65
N ASP A 156 -33.81 29.63 17.36
CA ASP A 156 -34.04 29.15 18.74
C ASP A 156 -34.23 30.26 19.77
N GLN A 157 -33.91 31.51 19.39
CA GLN A 157 -34.15 32.72 20.18
C GLN A 157 -34.77 33.78 19.30
N ALA A 158 -35.88 34.36 19.77
CA ALA A 158 -36.52 35.49 19.11
C ALA A 158 -35.60 36.73 19.21
N MET A 159 -35.49 37.47 18.11
CA MET A 159 -34.72 38.72 18.08
C MET A 159 -35.37 39.76 17.19
N PRO A 160 -35.18 41.06 17.45
CA PRO A 160 -35.66 42.08 16.57
C PRO A 160 -34.86 42.09 15.27
N MET A 161 -35.54 41.99 14.13
CA MET A 161 -34.95 42.09 12.80
C MET A 161 -35.74 43.07 11.95
N THR A 162 -35.05 43.71 11.02
CA THR A 162 -35.60 44.62 10.03
C THR A 162 -35.40 44.04 8.63
N ASP A 163 -36.09 44.61 7.63
CA ASP A 163 -35.96 44.20 6.22
C ASP A 163 -34.52 44.35 5.66
N LYS A 164 -33.59 44.95 6.42
CA LYS A 164 -32.18 45.08 6.07
C LYS A 164 -31.31 43.95 6.58
N ASP A 165 -31.86 43.13 7.46
CA ASP A 165 -31.11 42.04 8.13
C ASP A 165 -31.24 40.70 7.41
N TYR A 166 -32.11 40.63 6.38
CA TYR A 166 -32.27 39.41 5.60
C TYR A 166 -32.52 39.68 4.13
N TYR A 167 -32.09 38.78 3.25
CA TYR A 167 -32.21 38.89 1.81
C TYR A 167 -32.58 37.51 1.22
N ILE A 168 -33.39 37.57 0.15
CA ILE A 168 -33.70 36.38 -0.64
C ILE A 168 -33.22 36.58 -2.08
N TYR A 169 -32.58 35.57 -2.61
CA TYR A 169 -32.08 35.55 -3.98
C TYR A 169 -32.65 34.34 -4.71
N THR A 170 -33.03 34.50 -5.96
CA THR A 170 -33.55 33.42 -6.80
C THR A 170 -32.89 33.41 -8.16
N GLY A 171 -32.91 32.25 -8.85
CA GLY A 171 -32.38 32.09 -10.20
C GLY A 171 -31.24 31.11 -10.30
N ILE A 172 -30.48 31.13 -11.39
CA ILE A 172 -29.28 30.33 -11.56
C ILE A 172 -28.13 30.89 -10.72
N SER A 173 -27.06 30.11 -10.57
CA SER A 173 -25.91 30.52 -9.74
C SER A 173 -25.37 31.89 -10.17
N GLY A 174 -25.36 32.87 -9.22
CA GLY A 174 -24.89 34.25 -9.43
C GLY A 174 -25.98 35.24 -9.80
N GLU A 175 -27.21 34.84 -10.07
CA GLU A 175 -28.34 35.72 -10.27
C GLU A 175 -28.91 36.25 -8.95
N LYS A 176 -29.59 37.40 -9.03
CA LYS A 176 -30.23 38.07 -7.90
C LYS A 176 -31.72 38.36 -8.21
N GLY A 177 -32.40 37.31 -8.69
CA GLY A 177 -33.86 37.39 -8.91
C GLY A 177 -34.64 37.50 -7.60
N GLN A 178 -35.91 37.81 -7.69
CA GLN A 178 -36.84 37.97 -6.55
C GLN A 178 -38.15 37.19 -6.79
N ASP A 179 -38.01 35.95 -7.25
CA ASP A 179 -39.15 35.07 -7.56
C ASP A 179 -39.62 34.25 -6.34
N ALA A 180 -39.29 34.71 -5.14
CA ALA A 180 -39.79 34.16 -3.89
C ALA A 180 -40.08 35.32 -2.90
N THR A 181 -41.00 35.09 -2.00
CA THR A 181 -41.31 36.02 -0.90
C THR A 181 -40.69 35.47 0.39
N VAL A 182 -40.35 36.38 1.31
CA VAL A 182 -39.97 36.03 2.68
C VAL A 182 -40.50 37.07 3.65
N GLN A 183 -41.02 36.60 4.78
CA GLN A 183 -41.54 37.44 5.86
C GLN A 183 -41.00 36.95 7.18
N TYR A 184 -40.58 37.87 8.06
CA TYR A 184 -40.09 37.56 9.40
C TYR A 184 -41.19 37.81 10.45
N PHE A 185 -41.40 36.82 11.31
CA PHE A 185 -42.32 36.85 12.43
C PHE A 185 -41.62 36.43 13.72
N VAL A 186 -41.27 37.41 14.54
CA VAL A 186 -40.73 37.23 15.89
C VAL A 186 -39.51 36.32 16.00
N ASP A 187 -39.63 35.03 15.60
CA ASP A 187 -38.59 33.99 15.71
C ASP A 187 -38.41 33.18 14.43
N ARG A 188 -39.18 33.48 13.36
CA ARG A 188 -39.14 32.66 12.15
C ARG A 188 -39.27 33.45 10.88
N PHE A 189 -38.62 32.97 9.86
CA PHE A 189 -38.80 33.37 8.48
C PHE A 189 -39.74 32.39 7.79
N HIS A 190 -40.75 32.90 7.12
CA HIS A 190 -41.64 32.10 6.28
C HIS A 190 -41.61 32.66 4.86
N GLY A 191 -41.45 31.75 3.88
CA GLY A 191 -41.39 32.17 2.49
C GLY A 191 -41.93 31.12 1.53
N ASN A 192 -42.25 31.56 0.33
CA ASN A 192 -42.77 30.74 -0.75
C ASN A 192 -42.31 31.23 -2.12
N SER A 193 -42.23 30.31 -3.09
CA SER A 193 -42.01 30.66 -4.49
C SER A 193 -43.22 31.42 -5.09
N THR A 194 -42.95 32.32 -6.01
CA THR A 194 -44.02 33.06 -6.74
C THR A 194 -44.25 32.48 -8.14
N ARG A 195 -43.39 31.60 -8.62
CA ARG A 195 -43.48 30.88 -9.89
C ARG A 195 -42.87 29.49 -9.80
N THR A 196 -43.04 28.68 -10.83
CA THR A 196 -42.28 27.46 -11.06
C THR A 196 -40.80 27.79 -11.33
N PHE A 197 -39.89 27.07 -10.67
CA PHE A 197 -38.46 27.15 -10.92
C PHE A 197 -38.06 26.16 -12.02
N ASN A 198 -37.29 26.66 -13.00
CA ASN A 198 -36.73 25.81 -14.05
C ASN A 198 -35.53 24.99 -13.53
N PRO A 199 -35.09 23.98 -14.27
CA PRO A 199 -33.84 23.30 -13.96
C PRO A 199 -32.68 24.28 -13.73
N HIS A 200 -31.85 23.98 -12.71
CA HIS A 200 -30.71 24.79 -12.29
C HIS A 200 -31.02 26.14 -11.66
N GLU A 201 -32.27 26.45 -11.40
CA GLU A 201 -32.66 27.61 -10.57
C GLU A 201 -32.78 27.19 -9.10
N GLY A 202 -32.46 28.11 -8.20
CA GLY A 202 -32.50 27.89 -6.75
C GLY A 202 -33.03 29.08 -5.96
N ILE A 203 -33.21 28.89 -4.66
CA ILE A 203 -33.59 29.93 -3.69
C ILE A 203 -32.54 29.97 -2.60
N THR A 204 -31.94 31.13 -2.37
CA THR A 204 -30.96 31.39 -1.30
C THR A 204 -31.52 32.37 -0.30
N LEU A 205 -31.47 32.03 0.98
CA LEU A 205 -31.80 32.94 2.08
C LEU A 205 -30.53 33.34 2.80
N ALA A 206 -30.30 34.64 2.91
CA ALA A 206 -29.22 35.24 3.69
C ALA A 206 -29.83 35.96 4.90
N ILE A 207 -29.31 35.71 6.10
CA ILE A 207 -29.74 36.33 7.35
C ILE A 207 -28.51 36.82 8.10
N ASN A 208 -28.49 38.13 8.41
CA ASN A 208 -27.46 38.75 9.24
C ASN A 208 -27.82 38.58 10.72
N LEU A 209 -27.15 37.68 11.40
CA LEU A 209 -27.36 37.40 12.82
C LEU A 209 -26.36 38.20 13.67
N PRO A 210 -26.73 38.66 14.87
CA PRO A 210 -25.77 39.27 15.80
C PRO A 210 -24.58 38.36 16.07
N LEU A 211 -23.38 38.94 16.26
CA LEU A 211 -22.13 38.16 16.53
C LEU A 211 -22.23 37.20 17.70
N GLU A 212 -23.05 37.56 18.71
CA GLU A 212 -23.24 36.79 19.93
C GLU A 212 -24.20 35.62 19.77
N TYR A 213 -25.00 35.60 18.68
CA TYR A 213 -25.98 34.57 18.46
C TYR A 213 -25.36 33.22 18.16
N ILE A 214 -24.32 33.22 17.31
CA ILE A 214 -23.56 31.98 17.00
C ILE A 214 -22.21 32.05 17.70
N LYS A 215 -21.93 31.08 18.57
CA LYS A 215 -20.62 30.99 19.22
C LYS A 215 -19.53 30.71 18.19
N ARG A 216 -18.59 31.65 18.03
CA ARG A 216 -17.42 31.46 17.17
C ARG A 216 -16.52 30.38 17.73
N PRO A 217 -16.08 29.38 16.94
CA PRO A 217 -15.17 28.34 17.40
C PRO A 217 -13.86 28.94 17.90
N GLY A 218 -13.36 28.45 19.04
CA GLY A 218 -12.08 28.86 19.59
C GLY A 218 -10.90 28.43 18.71
N LYS A 219 -9.78 29.19 18.76
CA LYS A 219 -8.56 28.84 17.99
C LYS A 219 -8.08 27.40 18.26
N TRP A 220 -8.15 26.94 19.50
CA TRP A 220 -7.77 25.59 19.89
C TRP A 220 -8.73 24.52 19.36
N GLU A 221 -10.00 24.82 19.29
CA GLU A 221 -11.02 23.94 18.70
C GLU A 221 -10.78 23.75 17.22
N LEU A 222 -10.50 24.80 16.48
CA LEU A 222 -10.15 24.76 15.06
C LEU A 222 -8.84 23.99 14.80
N LEU A 223 -7.82 24.20 15.64
CA LEU A 223 -6.55 23.47 15.54
C LEU A 223 -6.73 21.99 15.84
N TRP A 224 -7.51 21.65 16.88
CA TRP A 224 -7.80 20.27 17.23
C TRP A 224 -8.58 19.56 16.13
N GLU A 225 -9.57 20.22 15.57
CA GLU A 225 -10.37 19.67 14.48
C GLU A 225 -9.54 19.43 13.22
N LYS A 226 -8.65 20.37 12.88
CA LYS A 226 -7.79 20.24 11.69
C LYS A 226 -6.64 19.24 11.86
N TYR A 227 -6.03 19.18 13.04
CA TYR A 227 -4.78 18.44 13.25
C TYR A 227 -4.87 17.37 14.34
N GLY A 228 -5.93 17.34 15.16
CA GLY A 228 -6.03 16.49 16.34
C GLY A 228 -5.87 15.01 16.03
N THR A 229 -6.59 14.52 15.05
CA THR A 229 -6.48 13.10 14.64
C THR A 229 -5.12 12.78 14.02
N GLY A 230 -4.56 13.73 13.23
CA GLY A 230 -3.20 13.61 12.69
C GLY A 230 -2.15 13.61 13.78
N GLY A 231 -2.28 14.51 14.77
CA GLY A 231 -1.42 14.56 15.94
C GLY A 231 -1.45 13.30 16.79
N VAL A 232 -2.65 12.75 17.02
CA VAL A 232 -2.80 11.45 17.73
C VAL A 232 -2.15 10.32 16.96
N GLY A 233 -2.40 10.21 15.65
CA GLY A 233 -1.78 9.19 14.79
C GLY A 233 -0.25 9.29 14.79
N GLY A 234 0.30 10.50 14.67
CA GLY A 234 1.73 10.74 14.72
C GLY A 234 2.36 10.44 16.09
N LEU A 235 1.68 10.79 17.18
CA LEU A 235 2.12 10.49 18.54
C LEU A 235 2.14 8.98 18.80
N LEU A 236 1.10 8.26 18.41
CA LEU A 236 1.06 6.81 18.49
C LEU A 236 2.21 6.16 17.71
N PHE A 237 2.46 6.62 16.48
CA PHE A 237 3.60 6.16 15.68
C PHE A 237 4.94 6.35 16.42
N LEU A 238 5.19 7.53 16.98
CA LEU A 238 6.45 7.83 17.68
C LEU A 238 6.62 6.98 18.95
N ILE A 239 5.57 6.84 19.76
CA ILE A 239 5.62 6.06 21.01
C ILE A 239 5.88 4.59 20.68
N ILE A 240 5.12 4.01 19.76
CA ILE A 240 5.23 2.58 19.41
C ILE A 240 6.59 2.29 18.77
N SER A 241 7.04 3.15 17.85
CA SER A 241 8.37 3.03 17.23
C SER A 241 9.49 3.14 18.27
N GLY A 242 9.35 4.04 19.23
CA GLY A 242 10.27 4.16 20.37
C GLY A 242 10.32 2.92 21.26
N LEU A 243 9.16 2.26 21.47
CA LEU A 243 9.10 0.99 22.21
C LEU A 243 9.79 -0.15 21.43
N PHE A 244 9.61 -0.25 20.12
CA PHE A 244 10.34 -1.23 19.29
C PHE A 244 11.84 -0.96 19.31
N TYR A 245 12.26 0.30 19.15
CA TYR A 245 13.69 0.66 19.26
C TYR A 245 14.27 0.31 20.62
N ARG A 246 13.57 0.61 21.73
CA ARG A 246 14.01 0.25 23.08
C ARG A 246 14.14 -1.26 23.26
N THR A 247 13.17 -2.02 22.75
CA THR A 247 13.18 -3.49 22.82
C THR A 247 14.37 -4.05 22.04
N TRP A 248 14.58 -3.59 20.80
CA TRP A 248 15.73 -3.98 19.99
C TRP A 248 17.05 -3.59 20.65
N SER A 249 17.19 -2.38 21.15
CA SER A 249 18.42 -1.93 21.81
C SER A 249 18.80 -2.78 23.01
N ARG A 250 17.81 -3.35 23.72
CA ARG A 250 18.01 -4.19 24.89
C ARG A 250 18.25 -5.65 24.56
N TYR A 251 17.53 -6.21 23.60
CA TYR A 251 17.47 -7.65 23.34
C TYR A 251 18.00 -8.07 21.96
N GLY A 252 18.07 -7.15 21.00
CA GLY A 252 18.45 -7.45 19.61
C GLY A 252 19.82 -6.90 19.21
N LYS A 253 20.35 -5.89 19.90
CA LYS A 253 21.63 -5.27 19.53
C LYS A 253 22.79 -6.20 19.85
N ASP A 254 23.57 -6.58 18.81
CA ASP A 254 24.78 -7.39 18.94
C ASP A 254 25.90 -6.68 19.74
N TYR A 255 26.79 -7.48 20.28
CA TYR A 255 28.01 -6.97 20.90
C TYR A 255 28.99 -6.45 19.83
N PRO A 256 29.85 -5.47 20.19
CA PRO A 256 30.94 -5.07 19.31
C PRO A 256 31.89 -6.25 19.06
N ILE A 257 32.23 -6.48 17.79
CA ILE A 257 33.08 -7.59 17.36
C ILE A 257 34.52 -7.12 17.10
N VAL A 258 35.50 -7.96 17.51
CA VAL A 258 36.88 -7.77 17.12
C VAL A 258 37.10 -8.47 15.80
N ARG A 259 37.58 -7.74 14.80
CA ARG A 259 37.82 -8.26 13.44
C ARG A 259 39.26 -8.79 13.39
N MET A 260 39.40 -10.12 13.32
CA MET A 260 40.71 -10.80 13.13
C MET A 260 40.65 -11.58 11.82
N VAL A 261 41.66 -11.40 10.98
CA VAL A 261 41.79 -12.14 9.72
C VAL A 261 42.04 -13.61 9.99
N GLN A 262 41.27 -14.47 9.32
CA GLN A 262 41.45 -15.94 9.33
C GLN A 262 41.90 -16.41 7.95
N TYR A 263 42.86 -17.28 7.88
CA TYR A 263 43.43 -17.75 6.59
C TYR A 263 42.83 -19.06 6.10
N VAL A 264 42.05 -19.72 6.95
CA VAL A 264 41.38 -20.99 6.64
C VAL A 264 39.90 -20.88 6.99
N PRO A 265 39.02 -21.59 6.26
CA PRO A 265 37.61 -21.63 6.63
C PRO A 265 37.46 -22.30 8.01
N PRO A 266 36.40 -21.94 8.78
CA PRO A 266 36.12 -22.58 10.05
C PRO A 266 35.95 -24.10 9.88
N LYS A 267 36.70 -24.90 10.67
CA LYS A 267 36.73 -26.35 10.50
C LYS A 267 35.40 -27.07 10.74
N ASP A 268 34.56 -26.48 11.61
CA ASP A 268 33.31 -27.09 12.07
C ASP A 268 32.07 -26.56 11.34
N LEU A 269 32.24 -25.72 10.31
CA LEU A 269 31.16 -25.09 9.57
C LEU A 269 31.33 -25.40 8.08
N ASN A 270 30.32 -26.05 7.49
CA ASN A 270 30.26 -26.12 6.04
C ASN A 270 29.85 -24.77 5.43
N PRO A 271 30.01 -24.55 4.12
CA PRO A 271 29.72 -23.25 3.50
C PRO A 271 28.27 -22.79 3.70
N ALA A 272 27.26 -23.66 3.71
CA ALA A 272 25.87 -23.30 3.90
C ALA A 272 25.64 -22.67 5.28
N VAL A 273 26.15 -23.27 6.34
CA VAL A 273 26.04 -22.70 7.70
C VAL A 273 26.84 -21.40 7.80
N ALA A 274 28.01 -21.32 7.19
CA ALA A 274 28.85 -20.12 7.20
C ALA A 274 28.14 -18.92 6.50
N GLY A 275 27.41 -19.19 5.43
CA GLY A 275 26.61 -18.15 4.74
C GLY A 275 25.55 -17.56 5.65
N VAL A 276 24.72 -18.39 6.26
CA VAL A 276 23.67 -17.92 7.17
C VAL A 276 24.23 -17.23 8.43
N ILE A 277 25.38 -17.62 8.93
CA ILE A 277 26.05 -16.95 10.07
C ILE A 277 26.41 -15.51 9.70
N ILE A 278 26.76 -15.21 8.44
CA ILE A 278 27.19 -13.88 7.98
C ILE A 278 26.04 -12.88 7.88
N ASP A 279 24.88 -13.29 7.36
CA ASP A 279 23.78 -12.36 7.06
C ASP A 279 22.43 -12.75 7.67
N GLU A 280 22.39 -13.86 8.42
CA GLU A 280 21.20 -14.38 9.12
C GLU A 280 20.07 -14.82 8.18
N LYS A 281 20.39 -15.06 6.91
CA LYS A 281 19.46 -15.54 5.89
C LYS A 281 19.94 -16.84 5.30
N ALA A 282 19.02 -17.74 4.99
CA ALA A 282 19.33 -18.92 4.21
C ALA A 282 19.03 -18.59 2.74
N ASP A 283 20.04 -18.18 2.01
CA ASP A 283 19.92 -17.82 0.60
C ASP A 283 20.15 -19.02 -0.32
N ASN A 284 19.87 -18.88 -1.60
CA ASN A 284 20.04 -19.98 -2.55
C ASN A 284 21.51 -20.34 -2.73
N GLU A 285 22.38 -19.34 -2.71
CA GLU A 285 23.82 -19.45 -2.83
C GLU A 285 24.42 -20.32 -1.72
N ASP A 286 23.84 -20.26 -0.50
CA ASP A 286 24.31 -21.09 0.64
C ASP A 286 24.10 -22.57 0.35
N ILE A 287 22.92 -22.93 -0.16
CA ILE A 287 22.60 -24.31 -0.52
C ILE A 287 23.41 -24.77 -1.74
N LEU A 288 23.57 -23.92 -2.75
CA LEU A 288 24.32 -24.24 -3.95
C LEU A 288 25.81 -24.42 -3.68
N ALA A 289 26.37 -23.74 -2.68
CA ALA A 289 27.77 -23.93 -2.27
C ALA A 289 28.07 -25.31 -1.70
N LEU A 290 27.05 -26.08 -1.33
CA LEU A 290 27.20 -27.48 -0.97
C LEU A 290 27.64 -28.34 -2.16
N LEU A 291 27.31 -28.01 -3.41
CA LEU A 291 27.70 -28.78 -4.59
C LEU A 291 29.23 -28.86 -4.73
N PRO A 292 29.99 -27.76 -4.85
CA PRO A 292 31.46 -27.83 -4.89
C PRO A 292 32.05 -28.29 -3.57
N TYR A 293 31.42 -28.09 -2.43
CA TYR A 293 31.87 -28.61 -1.14
C TYR A 293 31.81 -30.14 -1.10
N TRP A 294 30.72 -30.76 -1.52
CA TRP A 294 30.59 -32.21 -1.62
C TRP A 294 31.48 -32.77 -2.72
N ALA A 295 31.69 -32.04 -3.81
CA ALA A 295 32.55 -32.47 -4.91
C ALA A 295 34.00 -32.55 -4.46
N HIS A 296 34.51 -31.54 -3.76
CA HIS A 296 35.84 -31.58 -3.15
C HIS A 296 35.99 -32.73 -2.14
N ASN A 297 34.93 -33.01 -1.36
CA ASN A 297 34.94 -34.13 -0.39
C ASN A 297 34.71 -35.51 -1.02
N GLY A 298 34.61 -35.62 -2.36
CA GLY A 298 34.51 -36.90 -3.08
C GLY A 298 33.12 -37.53 -3.10
N HIS A 299 32.07 -36.78 -2.78
CA HIS A 299 30.69 -37.28 -2.81
C HIS A 299 30.02 -37.14 -4.18
N LEU A 300 30.39 -36.13 -4.96
CA LEU A 300 29.86 -35.94 -6.32
C LEU A 300 30.91 -35.40 -7.30
N LEU A 301 30.62 -35.55 -8.59
CA LEU A 301 31.37 -34.96 -9.69
C LEU A 301 30.43 -34.08 -10.50
N MET A 302 30.89 -32.91 -10.84
CA MET A 302 30.15 -31.93 -11.67
C MET A 302 30.71 -31.97 -13.09
N LYS A 303 29.82 -32.17 -14.09
CA LYS A 303 30.23 -32.21 -15.50
C LYS A 303 29.38 -31.19 -16.28
N ARG A 304 30.05 -30.28 -16.97
CA ARG A 304 29.42 -29.34 -17.88
C ARG A 304 29.22 -29.97 -19.25
N ILE A 305 28.00 -29.86 -19.76
CA ILE A 305 27.59 -30.37 -21.08
C ILE A 305 27.27 -29.19 -21.98
N PRO A 306 28.19 -28.86 -22.94
CA PRO A 306 27.92 -27.75 -23.88
C PRO A 306 26.74 -28.05 -24.74
N GLN A 307 25.87 -27.04 -24.93
CA GLN A 307 24.76 -27.11 -25.87
C GLN A 307 25.02 -26.23 -27.10
N THR A 308 24.60 -26.68 -28.26
CA THR A 308 24.76 -25.93 -29.52
C THR A 308 23.93 -24.65 -29.53
N TRP A 309 22.81 -24.64 -28.81
CA TRP A 309 21.87 -23.54 -28.70
C TRP A 309 21.36 -23.41 -27.26
N GLY A 310 21.38 -22.19 -26.70
CA GLY A 310 20.90 -21.93 -25.35
C GLY A 310 22.02 -21.97 -24.29
N LYS A 311 21.62 -22.26 -23.05
CA LYS A 311 22.54 -22.40 -21.91
C LYS A 311 23.09 -23.82 -21.87
N ASP A 312 24.36 -23.94 -21.42
CA ASP A 312 24.93 -25.25 -21.19
C ASP A 312 24.21 -25.98 -20.05
N ASP A 313 24.09 -27.31 -20.18
CA ASP A 313 23.53 -28.12 -19.12
C ASP A 313 24.64 -28.65 -18.19
N HIS A 314 24.25 -29.16 -17.06
CA HIS A 314 25.16 -29.74 -16.07
C HIS A 314 24.68 -31.14 -15.68
N GLU A 315 25.60 -32.08 -15.64
CA GLU A 315 25.35 -33.40 -15.10
C GLU A 315 26.03 -33.49 -13.73
N LEU A 316 25.27 -33.81 -12.70
CA LEU A 316 25.78 -34.11 -11.37
C LEU A 316 25.84 -35.64 -11.23
N ILE A 317 27.02 -36.18 -10.92
CA ILE A 317 27.25 -37.61 -10.81
C ILE A 317 27.61 -37.94 -9.36
N LYS A 318 26.82 -38.80 -8.74
CA LYS A 318 27.04 -39.28 -7.39
C LYS A 318 28.19 -40.26 -7.36
N LEU A 319 29.21 -40.00 -6.55
CA LEU A 319 30.36 -40.88 -6.34
C LEU A 319 30.19 -41.72 -5.09
N THR A 320 29.80 -41.11 -3.98
CA THR A 320 29.55 -41.77 -2.70
C THR A 320 28.36 -41.13 -2.00
N ASP A 321 27.72 -41.84 -1.08
CA ASP A 321 26.69 -41.27 -0.21
C ASP A 321 27.29 -40.27 0.77
N LEU A 322 26.47 -39.35 1.25
CA LEU A 322 26.86 -38.47 2.34
C LEU A 322 27.10 -39.27 3.64
N PRO A 323 27.92 -38.74 4.55
CA PRO A 323 28.11 -39.34 5.87
C PRO A 323 26.78 -39.52 6.61
N LYS A 324 26.67 -40.55 7.44
CA LYS A 324 25.42 -40.85 8.18
C LYS A 324 25.00 -39.71 9.11
N ASP A 325 25.93 -38.94 9.60
CA ASP A 325 25.81 -37.79 10.48
C ASP A 325 25.63 -36.45 9.72
N ALA A 326 25.60 -36.51 8.38
CA ALA A 326 25.29 -35.30 7.57
C ALA A 326 24.01 -34.64 8.04
N ALA A 327 23.99 -33.30 8.04
CA ALA A 327 22.88 -32.52 8.55
C ALA A 327 21.58 -32.74 7.72
N PRO A 328 20.40 -32.60 8.32
CA PRO A 328 19.14 -32.86 7.61
C PRO A 328 18.99 -32.06 6.31
N TYR A 329 19.41 -30.79 6.29
CA TYR A 329 19.32 -29.96 5.07
C TYR A 329 20.23 -30.47 3.95
N GLU A 330 21.41 -31.05 4.28
CA GLU A 330 22.31 -31.66 3.30
C GLU A 330 21.65 -32.89 2.66
N LYS A 331 21.04 -33.74 3.48
CA LYS A 331 20.30 -34.93 3.00
C LYS A 331 19.13 -34.54 2.10
N ILE A 332 18.33 -33.54 2.48
CA ILE A 332 17.20 -33.04 1.67
C ILE A 332 17.67 -32.63 0.27
N VAL A 333 18.79 -31.92 0.16
CA VAL A 333 19.35 -31.51 -1.15
C VAL A 333 19.89 -32.72 -1.90
N PHE A 334 20.70 -33.54 -1.27
CA PHE A 334 21.39 -34.68 -1.90
C PHE A 334 20.38 -35.73 -2.39
N ASP A 335 19.42 -36.08 -1.55
CA ASP A 335 18.36 -37.03 -1.90
C ASP A 335 17.42 -36.45 -2.97
N GLY A 336 17.15 -35.15 -2.91
CA GLY A 336 16.36 -34.42 -3.94
C GLY A 336 17.06 -34.40 -5.30
N LEU A 337 18.40 -34.38 -5.34
CA LEU A 337 19.17 -34.43 -6.58
C LEU A 337 19.16 -35.83 -7.18
N PHE A 338 19.52 -36.82 -6.38
CA PHE A 338 19.84 -38.16 -6.89
C PHE A 338 18.68 -39.15 -6.75
N GLY A 339 17.91 -39.11 -5.66
CA GLY A 339 16.92 -40.13 -5.35
C GLY A 339 17.57 -41.51 -5.36
N TYR A 340 17.13 -42.37 -6.28
CA TYR A 340 17.73 -43.69 -6.51
C TYR A 340 18.75 -43.72 -7.65
N ASN A 341 19.02 -42.61 -8.31
CA ASN A 341 19.89 -42.51 -9.46
C ASN A 341 21.34 -42.17 -9.04
N ASN A 342 22.31 -42.58 -9.85
CA ASN A 342 23.70 -42.21 -9.66
C ASN A 342 24.11 -40.95 -10.45
N SER A 343 23.24 -40.44 -11.33
CA SER A 343 23.47 -39.19 -12.02
C SER A 343 22.16 -38.47 -12.30
N VAL A 344 22.22 -37.16 -12.45
CA VAL A 344 21.09 -36.29 -12.77
C VAL A 344 21.52 -35.15 -13.69
N LEU A 345 20.73 -34.91 -14.73
CA LEU A 345 20.85 -33.69 -15.55
C LEU A 345 20.13 -32.56 -14.84
N VAL A 346 20.79 -31.42 -14.68
CA VAL A 346 20.20 -30.26 -13.98
C VAL A 346 18.92 -29.80 -14.69
N SER A 347 18.88 -29.76 -16.02
CA SER A 347 17.68 -29.41 -16.79
C SER A 347 16.46 -30.27 -16.45
N SER A 348 16.66 -31.55 -16.06
CA SER A 348 15.54 -32.43 -15.68
C SER A 348 14.88 -32.09 -14.35
N LEU A 349 15.49 -31.21 -13.56
CA LEU A 349 15.02 -30.74 -12.27
C LEU A 349 14.20 -29.44 -12.36
N GLU A 350 14.07 -28.87 -13.56
CA GLU A 350 13.27 -27.66 -13.80
C GLU A 350 11.82 -27.86 -13.33
N ASP A 351 11.27 -26.86 -12.67
CA ASP A 351 9.93 -26.85 -12.05
C ASP A 351 9.65 -27.95 -11.01
N LYS A 352 10.69 -28.64 -10.55
CA LYS A 352 10.57 -29.73 -9.57
C LYS A 352 11.41 -29.49 -8.31
N PHE A 353 12.64 -29.00 -8.48
CA PHE A 353 13.59 -28.93 -7.38
C PHE A 353 13.34 -27.80 -6.37
N TYR A 354 12.57 -26.77 -6.75
CA TYR A 354 12.28 -25.63 -5.89
C TYR A 354 11.71 -26.02 -4.51
N THR A 355 10.94 -27.10 -4.44
CA THR A 355 10.38 -27.62 -3.17
C THR A 355 11.47 -28.17 -2.24
N HIS A 356 12.43 -28.91 -2.80
CA HIS A 356 13.60 -29.42 -2.06
C HIS A 356 14.49 -28.26 -1.61
N LEU A 357 14.73 -27.27 -2.47
CA LEU A 357 15.49 -26.07 -2.14
C LEU A 357 14.86 -25.30 -0.98
N GLN A 358 13.54 -25.08 -1.02
CA GLN A 358 12.83 -24.40 0.06
C GLN A 358 12.83 -25.20 1.36
N SER A 359 12.65 -26.51 1.28
CA SER A 359 12.72 -27.41 2.44
C SER A 359 14.12 -27.42 3.05
N ALA A 360 15.15 -27.43 2.24
CA ALA A 360 16.54 -27.37 2.68
C ALA A 360 16.86 -26.05 3.39
N LYS A 361 16.43 -24.91 2.86
CA LYS A 361 16.59 -23.60 3.50
C LYS A 361 15.90 -23.54 4.86
N THR A 362 14.70 -24.09 4.96
CA THR A 362 13.97 -24.18 6.23
C THR A 362 14.70 -25.07 7.23
N SER A 363 15.19 -26.23 6.77
CA SER A 363 15.96 -27.18 7.59
C SER A 363 17.31 -26.60 8.01
N LEU A 364 17.99 -25.83 7.16
CA LEU A 364 19.24 -25.13 7.49
C LEU A 364 19.03 -24.11 8.63
N LYS A 365 17.94 -23.34 8.59
CA LYS A 365 17.58 -22.45 9.70
C LYS A 365 17.33 -23.22 10.99
N ALA A 366 16.56 -24.30 10.92
CA ALA A 366 16.30 -25.13 12.09
C ALA A 366 17.60 -25.76 12.65
N HIS A 367 18.56 -26.14 11.79
CA HIS A 367 19.86 -26.63 12.21
C HIS A 367 20.65 -25.56 12.99
N LEU A 368 20.65 -24.31 12.52
CA LEU A 368 21.28 -23.19 13.24
C LEU A 368 20.63 -22.94 14.62
N ASP A 369 19.31 -23.11 14.74
CA ASP A 369 18.65 -23.03 16.04
C ASP A 369 19.13 -24.08 17.01
N THR A 370 19.45 -25.33 16.52
CA THR A 370 20.01 -26.39 17.36
C THR A 370 21.46 -26.13 17.79
N MET A 371 22.20 -25.32 17.02
CA MET A 371 23.57 -24.91 17.40
C MET A 371 23.59 -23.95 18.60
N GLY A 372 22.42 -23.38 18.98
CA GLY A 372 22.30 -22.52 20.15
C GLY A 372 23.14 -21.24 20.09
N ILE A 373 23.33 -20.68 18.89
CA ILE A 373 24.19 -19.51 18.65
C ILE A 373 23.53 -18.17 18.98
N TYR A 374 22.23 -18.17 19.26
CA TYR A 374 21.46 -16.99 19.64
C TYR A 374 20.97 -17.05 21.07
N TYR A 375 20.77 -15.87 21.68
CA TYR A 375 20.12 -15.79 22.99
C TYR A 375 18.63 -16.20 22.85
N PRO A 376 18.11 -17.15 23.65
CA PRO A 376 16.71 -17.58 23.57
C PRO A 376 15.71 -16.45 23.79
N VAL A 377 16.10 -15.41 24.56
CA VAL A 377 15.27 -14.23 24.77
C VAL A 377 15.13 -13.40 23.49
N SER A 378 16.19 -13.27 22.69
CA SER A 378 16.13 -12.51 21.43
C SER A 378 15.23 -13.20 20.40
N ILE A 379 15.26 -14.53 20.32
CA ILE A 379 14.37 -15.33 19.45
C ILE A 379 12.90 -15.09 19.85
N ARG A 380 12.58 -15.16 21.15
CA ARG A 380 11.22 -14.88 21.63
C ARG A 380 10.79 -13.46 21.35
N MET A 381 11.67 -12.48 21.54
CA MET A 381 11.38 -11.07 21.26
C MET A 381 11.20 -10.81 19.76
N GLN A 382 11.91 -11.52 18.89
CA GLN A 382 11.68 -11.49 17.44
C GLN A 382 10.25 -11.90 17.09
N ILE A 383 9.81 -13.06 17.60
CA ILE A 383 8.44 -13.57 17.37
C ILE A 383 7.39 -12.60 17.93
N TYR A 384 7.58 -12.14 19.17
CA TYR A 384 6.64 -11.19 19.78
C TYR A 384 6.56 -9.88 19.00
N SER A 385 7.70 -9.34 18.56
CA SER A 385 7.72 -8.11 17.76
C SER A 385 7.01 -8.30 16.42
N ALA A 386 7.19 -9.43 15.74
CA ALA A 386 6.49 -9.73 14.50
C ALA A 386 4.97 -9.88 14.71
N VAL A 387 4.54 -10.63 15.72
CA VAL A 387 3.12 -10.83 16.05
C VAL A 387 2.45 -9.51 16.42
N ILE A 388 3.08 -8.72 17.32
CA ILE A 388 2.56 -7.42 17.74
C ILE A 388 2.45 -6.48 16.52
N SER A 389 3.42 -6.49 15.61
CA SER A 389 3.38 -5.67 14.39
C SER A 389 2.17 -6.00 13.53
N ILE A 390 1.86 -7.29 13.32
CA ILE A 390 0.69 -7.72 12.55
C ILE A 390 -0.61 -7.28 13.25
N LEU A 391 -0.67 -7.46 14.58
CA LEU A 391 -1.84 -7.03 15.38
C LEU A 391 -2.05 -5.51 15.30
N LEU A 392 -0.97 -4.71 15.28
CA LEU A 392 -1.05 -3.26 15.11
C LEU A 392 -1.61 -2.86 13.75
N ALA A 393 -1.28 -3.59 12.68
CA ALA A 393 -1.86 -3.34 11.35
C ALA A 393 -3.38 -3.57 11.35
N VAL A 394 -3.82 -4.70 11.91
CA VAL A 394 -5.25 -5.02 12.03
C VAL A 394 -5.98 -3.98 12.90
N LEU A 395 -5.40 -3.64 14.06
CA LEU A 395 -5.95 -2.62 14.95
C LEU A 395 -6.03 -1.25 14.27
N GLY A 396 -5.02 -0.90 13.44
CA GLY A 396 -5.00 0.34 12.66
C GLY A 396 -6.17 0.43 11.69
N VAL A 397 -6.49 -0.66 11.00
CA VAL A 397 -7.66 -0.71 10.10
C VAL A 397 -8.96 -0.53 10.90
N ILE A 398 -9.12 -1.27 12.00
CA ILE A 398 -10.32 -1.22 12.84
C ILE A 398 -10.54 0.19 13.42
N LEU A 399 -9.51 0.76 14.07
CA LEU A 399 -9.62 2.09 14.66
C LEU A 399 -9.74 3.20 13.61
N GLY A 400 -9.11 3.04 12.44
CA GLY A 400 -9.28 3.94 11.30
C GLY A 400 -10.74 4.02 10.84
N ILE A 401 -11.44 2.89 10.80
CA ILE A 401 -12.86 2.81 10.44
C ILE A 401 -13.74 3.38 11.57
N ILE A 402 -13.54 2.95 12.82
CA ILE A 402 -14.34 3.39 13.96
C ILE A 402 -14.28 4.91 14.14
N PHE A 403 -13.08 5.48 14.11
CA PHE A 403 -12.86 6.92 14.29
C PHE A 403 -12.93 7.71 12.98
N GLN A 404 -13.23 7.06 11.86
CA GLN A 404 -13.23 7.65 10.51
C GLN A 404 -11.97 8.49 10.23
N SER A 405 -10.84 8.05 10.76
CA SER A 405 -9.56 8.76 10.73
C SER A 405 -8.47 7.98 10.04
N VAL A 406 -8.16 8.37 8.81
CA VAL A 406 -7.02 7.82 8.05
C VAL A 406 -5.70 8.02 8.81
N ALA A 407 -5.55 9.11 9.56
CA ALA A 407 -4.31 9.41 10.28
C ALA A 407 -4.01 8.42 11.42
N ILE A 408 -5.02 7.98 12.17
CA ILE A 408 -4.87 6.96 13.22
C ILE A 408 -4.52 5.61 12.59
N GLY A 409 -5.23 5.23 11.54
CA GLY A 409 -4.95 3.99 10.81
C GLY A 409 -3.54 3.97 10.22
N ALA A 410 -3.12 5.06 9.57
CA ALA A 410 -1.79 5.22 9.00
C ALA A 410 -0.68 5.22 10.09
N GLY A 411 -0.89 5.87 11.23
CA GLY A 411 0.07 5.88 12.33
C GLY A 411 0.37 4.46 12.86
N LEU A 412 -0.66 3.65 13.07
CA LEU A 412 -0.52 2.25 13.49
C LEU A 412 0.04 1.37 12.37
N GLY A 413 -0.39 1.58 11.12
CA GLY A 413 0.15 0.85 9.95
C GLY A 413 1.64 1.12 9.73
N LEU A 414 2.10 2.35 9.84
CA LEU A 414 3.52 2.70 9.78
C LEU A 414 4.29 2.09 10.95
N SER A 415 3.70 2.06 12.15
CA SER A 415 4.30 1.38 13.31
C SER A 415 4.48 -0.12 13.10
N CYS A 416 3.57 -0.78 12.38
CA CYS A 416 3.71 -2.17 11.96
C CYS A 416 4.98 -2.36 11.11
N ILE A 417 5.19 -1.51 10.10
CA ILE A 417 6.38 -1.58 9.23
C ILE A 417 7.67 -1.45 10.06
N VAL A 418 7.71 -0.45 10.95
CA VAL A 418 8.85 -0.24 11.86
C VAL A 418 9.07 -1.47 12.74
N GLY A 419 8.00 -2.02 13.31
CA GLY A 419 8.07 -3.21 14.15
C GLY A 419 8.59 -4.45 13.41
N LEU A 420 8.18 -4.67 12.16
CA LEU A 420 8.71 -5.75 11.31
C LEU A 420 10.19 -5.57 10.97
N ILE A 421 10.62 -4.32 10.73
CA ILE A 421 12.04 -4.00 10.52
C ILE A 421 12.83 -4.39 11.78
N PHE A 422 12.41 -3.93 12.96
CA PHE A 422 13.11 -4.28 14.21
C PHE A 422 13.02 -5.77 14.52
N ALA A 423 11.92 -6.46 14.21
CA ALA A 423 11.80 -7.90 14.36
C ALA A 423 12.85 -8.65 13.52
N ASN A 424 13.11 -8.19 12.28
CA ASN A 424 14.13 -8.79 11.41
C ASN A 424 15.55 -8.63 11.97
N TYR A 425 15.83 -7.56 12.72
CA TYR A 425 17.12 -7.31 13.37
C TYR A 425 17.15 -7.69 14.86
N MET A 426 16.19 -8.49 15.34
CA MET A 426 16.08 -8.81 16.76
C MET A 426 16.97 -9.97 17.21
N LEU A 427 17.45 -10.79 16.28
CA LEU A 427 18.33 -11.91 16.62
C LEU A 427 19.66 -11.39 17.15
N LYS A 428 19.97 -11.74 18.41
CA LYS A 428 21.25 -11.39 19.06
C LYS A 428 22.09 -12.63 19.26
N LYS A 429 23.31 -12.61 18.72
CA LYS A 429 24.27 -13.68 18.89
C LYS A 429 24.77 -13.75 20.34
N ASN A 430 24.85 -14.95 20.88
CA ASN A 430 25.52 -15.20 22.16
C ASN A 430 27.04 -15.30 21.96
N GLU A 431 27.80 -15.66 23.00
CA GLU A 431 29.25 -15.75 22.95
C GLU A 431 29.73 -16.74 21.88
N ILE A 432 29.11 -17.93 21.76
CA ILE A 432 29.41 -18.93 20.75
C ILE A 432 29.13 -18.40 19.36
N GLY A 433 27.95 -17.77 19.16
CA GLY A 433 27.55 -17.19 17.87
C GLY A 433 28.46 -16.04 17.44
N VAL A 434 28.92 -15.22 18.38
CA VAL A 434 29.88 -14.12 18.11
C VAL A 434 31.23 -14.70 17.70
N GLU A 435 31.73 -15.75 18.38
CA GLU A 435 33.00 -16.40 18.03
C GLU A 435 32.95 -16.99 16.61
N LEU A 436 31.89 -17.75 16.29
CA LEU A 436 31.70 -18.32 14.96
C LEU A 436 31.59 -17.23 13.88
N TYR A 437 30.81 -16.20 14.15
CA TYR A 437 30.67 -15.03 13.25
C TYR A 437 32.02 -14.35 13.00
N GLN A 438 32.84 -14.15 14.03
CA GLN A 438 34.19 -13.57 13.92
C GLN A 438 35.10 -14.42 13.04
N LYS A 439 35.07 -15.75 13.19
CA LYS A 439 35.84 -16.67 12.36
C LYS A 439 35.44 -16.60 10.90
N VAL A 440 34.13 -16.67 10.60
CA VAL A 440 33.61 -16.57 9.23
C VAL A 440 33.89 -15.21 8.61
N LEU A 441 33.65 -14.11 9.36
CA LEU A 441 33.94 -12.77 8.92
C LEU A 441 35.44 -12.54 8.66
N GLY A 442 36.28 -13.03 9.53
CA GLY A 442 37.73 -12.97 9.37
C GLY A 442 38.21 -13.69 8.10
N PHE A 443 37.61 -14.85 7.78
CA PHE A 443 37.90 -15.57 6.54
C PHE A 443 37.33 -14.80 5.31
N LYS A 444 36.14 -14.26 5.38
CA LYS A 444 35.57 -13.37 4.32
C LYS A 444 36.50 -12.19 4.03
N MET A 445 37.04 -11.55 5.07
CA MET A 445 37.99 -10.45 4.93
C MET A 445 39.28 -10.90 4.21
N PHE A 446 39.80 -12.07 4.52
CA PHE A 446 40.94 -12.63 3.83
C PHE A 446 40.64 -12.90 2.36
N VAL A 447 39.56 -13.64 2.05
CA VAL A 447 39.16 -13.94 0.66
C VAL A 447 39.08 -12.67 -0.18
N LYS A 448 38.52 -11.60 0.39
CA LYS A 448 38.42 -10.30 -0.28
C LYS A 448 39.78 -9.65 -0.52
N ALA A 449 40.67 -9.61 0.47
CA ALA A 449 41.89 -8.79 0.49
C ALA A 449 43.18 -9.58 0.34
N ALA A 450 43.13 -10.91 0.16
CA ALA A 450 44.35 -11.77 0.11
C ALA A 450 45.32 -11.31 -0.98
N GLU A 451 46.60 -11.27 -0.60
CA GLU A 451 47.73 -11.03 -1.51
C GLU A 451 48.28 -12.34 -2.08
N LYS A 452 48.89 -12.27 -3.26
CA LYS A 452 49.35 -13.43 -4.01
C LYS A 452 50.41 -14.25 -3.24
N ASP A 453 51.35 -13.57 -2.60
CA ASP A 453 52.43 -14.21 -1.84
C ASP A 453 51.90 -15.05 -0.68
N LYS A 454 50.84 -14.54 -0.01
CA LYS A 454 50.20 -15.29 1.08
C LYS A 454 49.47 -16.52 0.56
N ILE A 455 48.81 -16.42 -0.59
CA ILE A 455 48.12 -17.55 -1.25
C ILE A 455 49.12 -18.59 -1.68
N GLU A 456 50.26 -18.20 -2.26
CA GLU A 456 51.33 -19.12 -2.65
C GLU A 456 51.89 -19.90 -1.45
N MET A 457 52.07 -19.24 -0.32
CA MET A 457 52.48 -19.90 0.92
C MET A 457 51.44 -20.94 1.39
N LEU A 458 50.16 -20.58 1.37
CA LEU A 458 49.08 -21.47 1.77
C LEU A 458 48.91 -22.67 0.84
N LEU A 459 49.13 -22.48 -0.48
CA LEU A 459 49.13 -23.58 -1.45
C LEU A 459 50.30 -24.53 -1.25
N LYS A 460 51.46 -24.07 -0.77
CA LYS A 460 52.60 -24.93 -0.42
C LYS A 460 52.30 -25.76 0.81
N GLU A 461 51.52 -25.24 1.76
CA GLU A 461 51.10 -25.95 2.97
C GLU A 461 49.92 -26.90 2.68
N ASP A 462 49.00 -26.53 1.82
CA ASP A 462 47.79 -27.28 1.44
C ASP A 462 47.53 -27.13 -0.07
N PRO A 463 47.94 -28.10 -0.90
CA PRO A 463 47.73 -28.06 -2.35
C PRO A 463 46.26 -27.95 -2.77
N ASP A 464 45.32 -28.45 -1.94
CA ASP A 464 43.87 -28.41 -2.19
C ASP A 464 43.22 -27.12 -1.67
N TYR A 465 44.03 -26.13 -1.23
CA TYR A 465 43.55 -24.89 -0.59
C TYR A 465 42.51 -24.14 -1.44
N PHE A 466 42.72 -24.09 -2.76
CA PHE A 466 41.79 -23.48 -3.69
C PHE A 466 40.42 -24.18 -3.65
N GLU A 467 40.40 -25.49 -3.77
CA GLU A 467 39.20 -26.31 -3.83
C GLU A 467 38.43 -26.28 -2.50
N LYS A 468 39.11 -26.27 -1.38
CA LYS A 468 38.53 -26.15 -0.03
C LYS A 468 37.90 -24.81 0.22
N THR A 469 38.43 -23.74 -0.37
CA THR A 469 38.02 -22.36 -0.09
C THR A 469 37.04 -21.80 -1.10
N LEU A 470 36.95 -22.35 -2.31
CA LEU A 470 36.05 -21.89 -3.37
C LEU A 470 34.57 -21.91 -2.96
N PRO A 471 34.03 -22.93 -2.28
CA PRO A 471 32.62 -22.90 -1.82
C PRO A 471 32.34 -21.75 -0.86
N TYR A 472 33.28 -21.39 -0.01
CA TYR A 472 33.14 -20.25 0.90
C TYR A 472 33.26 -18.90 0.16
N ALA A 473 34.20 -18.81 -0.81
CA ALA A 473 34.29 -17.62 -1.65
C ALA A 473 32.98 -17.37 -2.43
N MET A 474 32.26 -18.43 -2.78
CA MET A 474 30.98 -18.40 -3.45
C MET A 474 29.89 -17.75 -2.57
N ILE A 475 29.67 -18.21 -1.35
CA ILE A 475 28.70 -17.63 -0.41
C ILE A 475 29.04 -16.18 -0.02
N PHE A 476 30.29 -15.78 -0.13
CA PHE A 476 30.72 -14.41 0.09
C PHE A 476 30.54 -13.50 -1.14
N GLY A 477 30.15 -14.05 -2.30
CA GLY A 477 30.02 -13.34 -3.56
C GLY A 477 31.38 -13.01 -4.23
N TYR A 478 32.46 -13.74 -3.88
CA TYR A 478 33.80 -13.48 -4.38
C TYR A 478 34.39 -14.64 -5.22
N ALA A 479 33.63 -15.66 -5.62
CA ALA A 479 34.12 -16.82 -6.34
C ALA A 479 35.02 -16.50 -7.53
N LYS A 480 34.55 -15.62 -8.44
CA LYS A 480 35.33 -15.16 -9.60
C LYS A 480 36.58 -14.37 -9.23
N GLN A 481 36.50 -13.47 -8.25
CA GLN A 481 37.62 -12.65 -7.80
C GLN A 481 38.64 -13.52 -7.06
N TRP A 482 38.17 -14.50 -6.29
CA TRP A 482 38.99 -15.46 -5.56
C TRP A 482 39.77 -16.33 -6.52
N SER A 483 39.12 -16.92 -7.52
CA SER A 483 39.78 -17.74 -8.54
C SER A 483 40.88 -16.97 -9.27
N LYS A 484 40.65 -15.70 -9.63
CA LYS A 484 41.66 -14.84 -10.28
C LYS A 484 42.95 -14.68 -9.46
N LYS A 485 42.87 -14.73 -8.13
CA LYS A 485 44.07 -14.61 -7.28
C LYS A 485 45.03 -15.80 -7.39
N PHE A 486 44.57 -16.90 -7.95
CA PHE A 486 45.36 -18.10 -8.18
C PHE A 486 45.99 -18.19 -9.57
N ASP A 487 45.80 -17.18 -10.42
CA ASP A 487 46.40 -17.16 -11.77
C ASP A 487 47.92 -17.26 -11.69
N GLY A 488 48.45 -18.26 -12.41
CA GLY A 488 49.86 -18.58 -12.43
C GLY A 488 50.39 -19.33 -11.18
N LEU A 489 49.48 -19.72 -10.26
CA LEU A 489 49.85 -20.55 -9.08
C LEU A 489 49.33 -21.98 -9.21
N LEU A 490 48.20 -22.20 -9.86
CA LEU A 490 47.64 -23.53 -10.12
C LEU A 490 47.96 -23.97 -11.54
N LEU A 491 48.29 -25.24 -11.69
CA LEU A 491 48.66 -25.85 -12.96
C LEU A 491 47.55 -26.71 -13.58
N GLU A 492 46.60 -27.15 -12.79
CA GLU A 492 45.52 -28.05 -13.20
C GLU A 492 44.18 -27.59 -12.61
N PRO A 493 43.04 -27.81 -13.32
CA PRO A 493 41.72 -27.57 -12.80
C PRO A 493 41.34 -28.59 -11.70
N PRO A 494 40.32 -28.23 -10.85
CA PRO A 494 39.76 -29.17 -9.88
C PRO A 494 39.28 -30.47 -10.54
N LYS A 495 39.68 -31.62 -9.99
CA LYS A 495 39.36 -32.95 -10.55
C LYS A 495 37.88 -33.28 -10.52
N TRP A 496 37.14 -32.65 -9.63
CA TRP A 496 35.71 -32.87 -9.46
C TRP A 496 34.85 -32.02 -10.43
N TYR A 497 35.46 -31.18 -11.28
CA TYR A 497 34.73 -30.39 -12.27
C TYR A 497 35.25 -30.71 -13.68
N VAL A 498 34.40 -31.37 -14.48
CA VAL A 498 34.71 -31.78 -15.85
C VAL A 498 34.07 -30.85 -16.84
N GLY A 499 34.87 -30.10 -17.57
CA GLY A 499 34.44 -29.23 -18.67
C GLY A 499 34.91 -29.75 -20.03
N PRO A 500 34.51 -29.12 -21.13
CA PRO A 500 35.05 -29.40 -22.46
C PRO A 500 36.57 -29.25 -22.50
N SER A 501 37.25 -30.12 -23.26
CA SER A 501 38.69 -30.09 -23.38
C SER A 501 39.20 -28.74 -23.86
N GLY A 502 40.18 -28.18 -23.14
CA GLY A 502 40.81 -26.89 -23.45
C GLY A 502 40.08 -25.63 -22.97
N MET A 503 38.87 -25.75 -22.39
CA MET A 503 38.02 -24.58 -22.01
C MET A 503 38.68 -23.67 -20.94
N TYR A 504 39.54 -24.22 -20.09
CA TYR A 504 40.15 -23.48 -18.96
C TYR A 504 41.64 -23.25 -19.14
N TYR A 505 42.15 -23.38 -20.36
CA TYR A 505 43.56 -23.25 -20.66
C TYR A 505 43.83 -22.04 -21.55
N HIS A 506 44.76 -21.20 -21.13
CA HIS A 506 45.32 -20.14 -21.95
C HIS A 506 46.64 -20.66 -22.58
N GLY A 507 46.57 -21.03 -23.85
CA GLY A 507 47.66 -21.84 -24.45
C GLY A 507 47.76 -23.21 -23.80
N ASN A 508 48.90 -23.52 -23.18
CA ASN A 508 49.15 -24.80 -22.50
C ASN A 508 49.01 -24.71 -20.97
N SER A 509 48.60 -23.58 -20.41
CA SER A 509 48.52 -23.36 -18.96
C SER A 509 47.08 -23.23 -18.48
N PHE A 510 46.76 -23.85 -17.35
CA PHE A 510 45.45 -23.70 -16.70
C PHE A 510 45.23 -22.24 -16.24
N SER A 511 44.04 -21.71 -16.47
CA SER A 511 43.63 -20.35 -16.08
C SER A 511 42.55 -20.44 -14.99
N PRO A 512 42.88 -20.25 -13.72
CA PRO A 512 41.93 -20.18 -12.62
C PRO A 512 40.86 -19.08 -12.79
N SER A 513 41.21 -17.97 -13.40
CA SER A 513 40.25 -16.88 -13.65
C SER A 513 39.19 -17.26 -14.68
N GLU A 514 39.54 -17.98 -15.75
CA GLU A 514 38.58 -18.48 -16.74
C GLU A 514 37.71 -19.60 -16.15
N PHE A 515 38.35 -20.51 -15.40
CA PHE A 515 37.62 -21.52 -14.63
C PHE A 515 36.60 -20.88 -13.69
N GLY A 516 36.99 -19.91 -12.87
CA GLY A 516 36.15 -19.25 -11.92
C GLY A 516 34.98 -18.50 -12.58
N ALA A 517 35.21 -17.85 -13.73
CA ALA A 517 34.15 -17.20 -14.49
C ALA A 517 33.14 -18.18 -15.08
N SER A 518 33.64 -19.31 -15.62
CA SER A 518 32.84 -20.40 -16.17
C SER A 518 32.03 -21.12 -15.08
N PHE A 519 32.67 -21.42 -13.96
CA PHE A 519 32.05 -22.03 -12.79
C PHE A 519 30.93 -21.17 -12.20
N ASP A 520 31.18 -19.88 -11.97
CA ASP A 520 30.21 -18.93 -11.48
C ASP A 520 28.99 -18.77 -12.42
N SER A 521 29.21 -18.83 -13.76
CA SER A 521 28.13 -18.88 -14.74
C SER A 521 27.33 -20.18 -14.62
N GLY A 522 28.02 -21.34 -14.51
CA GLY A 522 27.37 -22.64 -14.37
C GLY A 522 26.51 -22.73 -13.11
N ILE A 523 27.01 -22.21 -11.99
CA ILE A 523 26.26 -22.17 -10.73
C ILE A 523 25.00 -21.30 -10.87
N ARG A 524 25.05 -20.15 -11.58
CA ARG A 524 23.86 -19.35 -11.85
C ARG A 524 22.85 -20.07 -12.75
N ASP A 525 23.32 -20.85 -13.72
CA ASP A 525 22.44 -21.67 -14.55
C ASP A 525 21.75 -22.76 -13.72
N ILE A 526 22.48 -23.45 -12.85
CA ILE A 526 21.94 -24.42 -11.88
C ILE A 526 20.92 -23.72 -10.96
N GLN A 527 21.24 -22.52 -10.44
CA GLN A 527 20.35 -21.74 -9.59
C GLN A 527 19.04 -21.42 -10.29
N SER A 528 19.09 -21.03 -11.57
CA SER A 528 17.88 -20.70 -12.34
C SER A 528 16.93 -21.89 -12.45
N VAL A 529 17.45 -23.10 -12.63
CA VAL A 529 16.68 -24.33 -12.66
C VAL A 529 16.14 -24.70 -11.27
N PHE A 530 16.97 -24.59 -10.24
CA PHE A 530 16.57 -24.94 -8.86
C PHE A 530 15.50 -24.03 -8.28
N THR A 531 15.37 -22.80 -8.81
CA THR A 531 14.38 -21.81 -8.36
C THR A 531 13.15 -21.72 -9.26
N SER A 532 13.17 -22.38 -10.44
CA SER A 532 12.02 -22.38 -11.33
C SER A 532 10.79 -23.02 -10.68
N ALA A 533 9.64 -22.40 -10.82
CA ALA A 533 8.36 -22.89 -10.33
C ALA A 533 7.25 -22.58 -11.35
N PRO A 534 6.21 -23.44 -11.47
CA PRO A 534 5.10 -23.22 -12.39
C PRO A 534 4.40 -21.87 -12.13
N SER A 535 4.14 -21.07 -13.19
CA SER A 535 3.57 -19.72 -13.09
C SER A 535 2.07 -19.71 -12.80
N SER A 536 1.62 -18.88 -11.85
CA SER A 536 0.20 -18.56 -11.60
C SER A 536 -0.11 -17.11 -11.99
N SER A 537 -1.17 -16.90 -12.79
CA SER A 537 -1.58 -15.58 -13.31
C SER A 537 -2.63 -14.90 -12.42
N GLY A 538 -2.47 -13.60 -12.13
CA GLY A 538 -3.46 -12.76 -11.45
C GLY A 538 -3.47 -11.33 -12.00
N SER A 539 -4.68 -10.76 -12.26
CA SER A 539 -4.90 -9.46 -12.88
C SER A 539 -5.44 -8.43 -11.90
N GLY A 540 -5.08 -7.12 -12.05
CA GLY A 540 -5.58 -5.99 -11.28
C GLY A 540 -6.08 -4.85 -12.16
N GLY A 541 -7.08 -4.08 -11.71
CA GLY A 541 -7.73 -2.97 -12.39
C GLY A 541 -7.73 -1.67 -11.59
N SER A 542 -7.82 -0.51 -12.26
CA SER A 542 -7.78 0.83 -11.68
C SER A 542 -8.94 1.72 -12.16
N PHE A 543 -9.35 2.73 -11.34
CA PHE A 543 -10.35 3.75 -11.69
C PHE A 543 -9.91 5.15 -11.26
N GLY A 544 -10.34 6.16 -12.02
CA GLY A 544 -10.16 7.58 -11.75
C GLY A 544 -11.46 8.38 -11.94
N GLY A 545 -11.59 9.55 -11.32
CA GLY A 545 -12.73 10.45 -11.38
C GLY A 545 -12.36 11.92 -11.19
N GLY A 546 -13.18 12.84 -11.65
CA GLY A 546 -13.00 14.29 -11.67
C GLY A 546 -14.19 15.04 -11.08
N GLY A 547 -14.04 16.32 -10.71
CA GLY A 547 -14.98 17.16 -10.00
C GLY A 547 -15.18 18.53 -10.64
N SER A 548 -16.10 19.33 -10.11
CA SER A 548 -16.15 20.82 -10.28
C SER A 548 -17.21 21.52 -9.39
N SER A 549 -17.32 22.76 -9.40
CA SER A 549 -17.26 23.88 -8.48
C SER A 549 -18.53 24.77 -8.39
N GLY A 550 -18.74 25.47 -7.22
CA GLY A 550 -19.16 26.86 -7.06
C GLY A 550 -20.59 27.17 -6.64
N GLY A 551 -20.74 27.98 -5.58
CA GLY A 551 -21.98 28.59 -5.10
C GLY A 551 -22.16 28.52 -3.58
N GLY A 552 -23.09 29.27 -2.97
CA GLY A 552 -23.33 29.33 -1.53
C GLY A 552 -23.51 28.00 -0.80
N PHE A 553 -23.50 28.02 0.55
CA PHE A 553 -23.71 26.83 1.35
C PHE A 553 -25.07 26.17 1.10
N GLY A 554 -25.13 24.85 1.23
CA GLY A 554 -26.34 24.09 0.97
C GLY A 554 -26.72 24.08 -0.51
N GLY A 555 -27.89 23.69 -0.77
CA GLY A 555 -28.41 23.63 -2.11
C GLY A 555 -28.17 22.29 -2.75
N GLY A 556 -27.13 22.17 -3.54
CA GLY A 556 -26.94 20.98 -4.33
C GLY A 556 -28.15 20.69 -5.20
N GLY A 557 -28.49 19.46 -5.36
CA GLY A 557 -29.59 19.03 -6.21
C GLY A 557 -29.98 17.60 -5.98
N GLY A 558 -30.51 16.98 -7.01
CA GLY A 558 -30.84 15.57 -7.01
C GLY A 558 -31.24 15.09 -8.38
N GLY A 559 -31.50 13.81 -8.49
CA GLY A 559 -31.95 13.12 -9.69
C GLY A 559 -32.70 11.86 -9.34
N SER A 560 -33.22 11.16 -10.34
CA SER A 560 -33.83 9.84 -10.17
C SER A 560 -32.87 8.75 -10.60
N TRP A 561 -33.05 7.54 -10.09
CA TRP A 561 -32.24 6.38 -10.42
C TRP A 561 -33.06 5.10 -10.61
#